data_9342fc6450548e4a4561047404996c5a
#
_entry.id   9342fc6450548e4a4561047404996c5a
#
_cell.length_a   1.000
_cell.length_b   1.000
_cell.length_c   1.000
_cell.angle_alpha   90.00
_cell.angle_beta   90.00
_cell.angle_gamma   90.00
#
_symmetry.space_group_name_H-M   'P 1'
#
loop_
_entity.id
_entity.type
_entity.pdbx_description
1 polymer ?
#
loop_
_entity_poly.entity_id
_entity_poly.type
_entity_poly.pdbx_seq_one_letter_code
_entity_poly.pdbx_strand_id
1 'polypeptide(L)' 'MQNSTAYTEFYMMSGKICLTHTLVPDELTGKGIGKLLVENILNFAKDNRLEIYPFCPFISSYIKKNEQWMPFVSKGFKWN' A
#
# COMPACT_ATOMS: atom_id res chain seq x y z
N MET A 1 25.48 2.25 -12.76
CA MET A 1 24.96 1.19 -11.96
C MET A 1 23.47 1.34 -11.76
N GLN A 2 22.81 0.26 -11.76
CA GLN A 2 21.38 0.26 -11.66
C GLN A 2 20.91 -0.10 -10.27
N ASN A 3 19.91 0.60 -9.83
CA ASN A 3 19.26 0.26 -8.59
C ASN A 3 17.92 -0.37 -8.89
N SER A 4 17.83 -1.66 -8.61
CA SER A 4 16.58 -2.37 -8.78
C SER A 4 15.90 -2.42 -7.43
N THR A 5 15.39 -1.28 -7.00
CA THR A 5 14.77 -1.16 -5.69
C THR A 5 13.27 -0.97 -5.83
N ALA A 6 12.53 -1.85 -5.21
CA ALA A 6 11.09 -1.70 -5.11
C ALA A 6 10.78 -0.85 -3.89
N TYR A 7 9.75 0.00 -3.99
CA TYR A 7 9.40 0.87 -2.86
C TYR A 7 7.95 1.31 -2.93
N THR A 8 7.47 1.77 -1.77
CA THR A 8 6.16 2.39 -1.65
C THR A 8 6.36 3.80 -1.12
N GLU A 9 5.73 4.76 -1.78
CA GLU A 9 5.72 6.13 -1.30
C GLU A 9 4.46 6.38 -0.50
N PHE A 10 4.63 7.03 0.62
CA PHE A 10 3.49 7.36 1.47
C PHE A 10 3.83 8.58 2.30
N TYR A 11 2.80 9.21 2.88
CA TYR A 11 3.04 10.19 3.91
C TYR A 11 1.98 10.03 4.99
N MET A 12 2.35 10.44 6.18
CA MET A 12 1.48 10.28 7.34
C MET A 12 1.01 11.62 7.84
N MET A 13 -0.24 11.63 8.29
CA MET A 13 -0.81 12.74 9.00
C MET A 13 -1.31 12.17 10.32
N SER A 14 -1.82 13.05 11.18
CA SER A 14 -2.31 12.61 12.49
C SER A 14 -3.35 11.50 12.33
N GLY A 15 -2.98 10.27 12.73
CA GLY A 15 -3.88 9.14 12.69
C GLY A 15 -4.19 8.58 11.32
N LYS A 16 -3.47 9.02 10.26
CA LYS A 16 -3.75 8.61 8.89
C LYS A 16 -2.49 8.31 8.13
N ILE A 17 -2.59 7.39 7.16
CA ILE A 17 -1.49 7.13 6.24
C ILE A 17 -2.02 7.17 4.82
N CYS A 18 -1.39 7.99 3.98
CA CYS A 18 -1.77 8.13 2.58
C CYS A 18 -0.76 7.37 1.73
N LEU A 19 -1.22 6.33 1.05
CA LEU A 19 -0.36 5.49 0.21
C LEU A 19 -0.49 5.98 -1.21
N THR A 20 0.56 6.62 -1.73
CA THR A 20 0.45 7.35 -2.99
C THR A 20 1.03 6.63 -4.18
N HIS A 21 2.07 5.85 -4.00
CA HIS A 21 2.74 5.25 -5.15
C HIS A 21 3.52 4.00 -4.74
N THR A 22 3.51 3.00 -5.61
CA THR A 22 4.31 1.79 -5.42
C THR A 22 5.04 1.52 -6.73
N LEU A 23 6.33 1.29 -6.63
CA LEU A 23 7.14 0.97 -7.80
C LEU A 23 7.83 -0.37 -7.61
N VAL A 24 7.65 -1.25 -8.59
CA VAL A 24 8.37 -2.52 -8.63
C VAL A 24 9.06 -2.57 -10.00
N PRO A 25 10.38 -2.47 -10.04
CA PRO A 25 11.10 -2.54 -11.31
C PRO A 25 10.80 -3.84 -12.06
N ASP A 26 10.88 -3.80 -13.38
CA ASP A 26 10.55 -4.96 -14.21
C ASP A 26 11.31 -6.20 -13.82
N GLU A 27 12.58 -6.06 -13.49
CA GLU A 27 13.40 -7.22 -13.14
C GLU A 27 13.00 -7.88 -11.82
N LEU A 28 12.19 -7.20 -11.02
CA LEU A 28 11.67 -7.77 -9.78
C LEU A 28 10.22 -8.22 -9.90
N THR A 29 9.60 -7.97 -11.04
CA THR A 29 8.22 -8.34 -11.27
C THR A 29 8.09 -9.87 -11.27
N GLY A 30 7.00 -10.36 -10.69
CA GLY A 30 6.74 -11.79 -10.67
C GLY A 30 7.40 -12.54 -9.52
N LYS A 31 8.11 -11.83 -8.67
CA LYS A 31 8.79 -12.46 -7.53
C LYS A 31 8.08 -12.21 -6.20
N GLY A 32 6.87 -11.70 -6.26
CA GLY A 32 6.12 -11.42 -5.04
C GLY A 32 6.58 -10.20 -4.28
N ILE A 33 7.48 -9.42 -4.85
CA ILE A 33 8.03 -8.23 -4.18
C ILE A 33 6.95 -7.18 -3.95
N GLY A 34 6.11 -6.94 -4.97
CA GLY A 34 5.04 -5.96 -4.83
C GLY A 34 4.07 -6.33 -3.74
N LYS A 35 3.68 -7.60 -3.69
CA LYS A 35 2.79 -8.09 -2.66
C LYS A 35 3.40 -7.92 -1.28
N LEU A 36 4.69 -8.23 -1.16
CA LEU A 36 5.40 -8.11 0.12
C LEU A 36 5.44 -6.65 0.58
N LEU A 37 5.71 -5.72 -0.34
CA LEU A 37 5.71 -4.30 -0.01
C LEU A 37 4.34 -3.86 0.52
N VAL A 38 3.28 -4.25 -0.19
CA VAL A 38 1.93 -3.86 0.20
C VAL A 38 1.60 -4.44 1.57
N GLU A 39 1.89 -5.71 1.78
CA GLU A 39 1.59 -6.34 3.06
C GLU A 39 2.34 -5.68 4.20
N ASN A 40 3.60 -5.34 3.97
CA ASN A 40 4.38 -4.68 5.00
C ASN A 40 3.82 -3.32 5.38
N ILE A 41 3.44 -2.50 4.39
CA ILE A 41 2.93 -1.18 4.71
C ILE A 41 1.53 -1.25 5.33
N LEU A 42 0.71 -2.19 4.89
CA LEU A 42 -0.63 -2.35 5.47
C LEU A 42 -0.54 -2.85 6.91
N ASN A 43 0.37 -3.77 7.18
CA ASN A 43 0.57 -4.24 8.55
C ASN A 43 1.10 -3.12 9.44
N PHE A 44 1.98 -2.29 8.92
CA PHE A 44 2.47 -1.13 9.66
C PHE A 44 1.30 -0.21 10.04
N ALA A 45 0.43 0.06 9.08
CA ALA A 45 -0.73 0.92 9.33
C ALA A 45 -1.65 0.31 10.38
N LYS A 46 -1.91 -1.00 10.26
CA LYS A 46 -2.76 -1.68 11.22
C LYS A 46 -2.18 -1.63 12.63
N ASP A 47 -0.89 -1.95 12.74
CA ASP A 47 -0.23 -2.01 14.05
C ASP A 47 -0.18 -0.66 14.73
N ASN A 48 -0.14 0.41 13.95
CA ASN A 48 -0.09 1.77 14.46
C ASN A 48 -1.46 2.46 14.48
N ARG A 49 -2.52 1.71 14.18
CA ARG A 49 -3.90 2.18 14.23
C ARG A 49 -4.13 3.39 13.34
N LEU A 50 -3.56 3.36 12.14
CA LEU A 50 -3.69 4.44 11.17
C LEU A 50 -4.83 4.14 10.22
N GLU A 51 -5.63 5.15 9.89
CA GLU A 51 -6.61 5.02 8.83
C GLU A 51 -5.89 5.00 7.50
N ILE A 52 -6.25 4.06 6.63
CA ILE A 52 -5.58 3.88 5.36
C ILE A 52 -6.32 4.62 4.26
N TYR A 53 -5.58 5.41 3.48
CA TYR A 53 -6.09 6.08 2.28
C TYR A 53 -5.29 5.54 1.09
N PRO A 54 -5.76 4.46 0.45
CA PRO A 54 -4.97 3.83 -0.61
C PRO A 54 -5.17 4.51 -1.96
N PHE A 55 -4.53 5.66 -2.14
CA PHE A 55 -4.59 6.38 -3.41
C PHE A 55 -3.83 5.67 -4.51
N CYS A 56 -2.86 4.84 -4.16
CA CYS A 56 -2.09 4.07 -5.13
C CYS A 56 -2.96 2.98 -5.74
N PRO A 57 -3.13 2.95 -7.07
CA PRO A 57 -3.98 1.93 -7.70
C PRO A 57 -3.54 0.50 -7.41
N PHE A 58 -2.23 0.28 -7.30
CA PHE A 58 -1.71 -1.04 -7.01
C PHE A 58 -2.19 -1.53 -5.63
N ILE A 59 -2.12 -0.65 -4.64
CA ILE A 59 -2.53 -1.01 -3.28
C ILE A 59 -4.04 -1.12 -3.17
N SER A 60 -4.78 -0.21 -3.80
CA SER A 60 -6.24 -0.29 -3.75
C SER A 60 -6.75 -1.55 -4.41
N SER A 61 -6.13 -1.97 -5.51
CA SER A 61 -6.45 -3.23 -6.16
C SER A 61 -6.20 -4.41 -5.24
N TYR A 62 -5.07 -4.39 -4.55
CA TYR A 62 -4.72 -5.45 -3.62
C TYR A 62 -5.77 -5.57 -2.52
N ILE A 63 -6.19 -4.43 -1.97
CA ILE A 63 -7.17 -4.43 -0.89
C ILE A 63 -8.51 -4.97 -1.38
N LYS A 64 -8.91 -4.61 -2.60
CA LYS A 64 -10.16 -5.12 -3.16
C LYS A 64 -10.16 -6.64 -3.30
N LYS A 65 -8.99 -7.22 -3.56
CA LYS A 65 -8.86 -8.67 -3.69
C LYS A 65 -8.63 -9.35 -2.36
N ASN A 66 -8.29 -8.59 -1.32
CA ASN A 66 -8.00 -9.13 0.00
C ASN A 66 -8.82 -8.35 1.02
N GLU A 67 -10.11 -8.67 1.06
CA GLU A 67 -11.11 -7.87 1.75
C GLU A 67 -10.89 -7.75 3.25
N GLN A 68 -10.05 -8.60 3.81
CA GLN A 68 -9.74 -8.47 5.23
C GLN A 68 -9.11 -7.11 5.56
N TRP A 69 -8.62 -6.38 4.57
CA TRP A 69 -8.05 -5.07 4.78
C TRP A 69 -9.06 -3.94 4.69
N MET A 70 -10.26 -4.22 4.17
CA MET A 70 -11.28 -3.18 4.00
C MET A 70 -11.63 -2.43 5.29
N PRO A 71 -11.75 -3.12 6.43
CA PRO A 71 -12.10 -2.40 7.67
C PRO A 71 -11.07 -1.34 8.10
N PHE A 72 -9.84 -1.44 7.60
CA PHE A 72 -8.78 -0.51 7.97
C PHE A 72 -8.72 0.70 7.05
N VAL A 73 -9.43 0.66 5.93
CA VAL A 73 -9.50 1.80 5.01
C VAL A 73 -10.44 2.83 5.59
N SER A 74 -10.07 4.09 5.47
CA SER A 74 -10.90 5.18 5.97
C SER A 74 -12.28 5.13 5.33
N LYS A 75 -13.31 5.36 6.12
CA LYS A 75 -14.67 5.38 5.60
C LYS A 75 -14.90 6.54 4.65
N GLY A 76 -14.08 7.56 4.74
CA GLY A 76 -14.19 8.70 3.82
C GLY A 76 -13.47 8.50 2.50
N PHE A 77 -12.76 7.40 2.34
CA PHE A 77 -12.03 7.15 1.09
C PHE A 77 -13.00 6.75 -0.01
N LYS A 78 -12.85 7.39 -1.17
CA LYS A 78 -13.70 7.09 -2.32
C LYS A 78 -12.96 6.15 -3.28
N TRP A 79 -13.51 4.98 -3.43
CA TRP A 79 -12.97 4.00 -4.37
C TRP A 79 -13.28 4.41 -5.81
N ASN A 80 -12.35 4.14 -6.69
CA ASN A 80 -12.59 4.34 -8.12
C ASN A 80 -13.11 3.07 -8.75
#